data_e529241601d43bac502b6bbffd7a854e
#
_entry.id   e529241601d43bac502b6bbffd7a854e
#
_cell.length_a   1.000
_cell.length_b   1.000
_cell.length_c   1.000
_cell.angle_alpha   90.00
_cell.angle_beta   90.00
_cell.angle_gamma   90.00
#
_symmetry.space_group_name_H-M   'P 1'
#
loop_
_entity.id
_entity.type
_entity.pdbx_description
1 polymer ?
#
loop_
_entity_poly.entity_id
_entity_poly.type
_entity_poly.pdbx_seq_one_letter_code
_entity_poly.pdbx_strand_id
1 'polypeptide(L)'
;MRITMLSAFVAGAALFAAGPAVAQPAMVAKGQLAFGAQKCSMCHAVAGKGNAKGPLDGVGAKYKAPELRQWLVAPAEMAAKHNATRKPAMKDFSKLPAEDLDSLVAYLQSLGK
;
A
#
# COMPACT_ATOMS: atom_id res chain seq x y z
N MET A 1 33.93 -43.45 -40.59
CA MET A 1 32.65 -42.73 -40.57
C MET A 1 32.42 -42.23 -39.15
N ARG A 2 32.70 -40.92 -38.91
CA ARG A 2 32.60 -40.31 -37.59
C ARG A 2 31.34 -39.51 -37.54
N ILE A 3 30.39 -39.92 -36.71
CA ILE A 3 29.15 -39.18 -36.48
C ILE A 3 29.43 -38.25 -35.29
N THR A 4 29.53 -36.97 -35.58
CA THR A 4 29.62 -35.92 -34.60
C THR A 4 28.17 -35.53 -34.19
N MET A 5 27.77 -35.92 -32.99
CA MET A 5 26.52 -35.43 -32.40
C MET A 5 26.73 -33.98 -31.91
N LEU A 6 26.08 -33.03 -32.56
CA LEU A 6 25.94 -31.68 -32.08
C LEU A 6 24.83 -31.66 -31.02
N SER A 7 25.24 -31.51 -29.77
CA SER A 7 24.29 -31.23 -28.68
C SER A 7 23.91 -29.76 -28.71
N ALA A 8 22.70 -29.47 -29.14
CA ALA A 8 22.15 -28.13 -29.04
C ALA A 8 21.67 -27.89 -27.58
N PHE A 9 22.41 -27.07 -26.85
CA PHE A 9 21.94 -26.52 -25.58
C PHE A 9 20.89 -25.45 -25.86
N VAL A 10 19.64 -25.76 -25.61
CA VAL A 10 18.59 -24.76 -25.57
C VAL A 10 18.64 -24.11 -24.19
N ALA A 11 19.25 -22.93 -24.10
CA ALA A 11 19.16 -22.09 -22.92
C ALA A 11 17.74 -21.51 -22.87
N GLY A 12 16.89 -22.12 -22.05
CA GLY A 12 15.58 -21.57 -21.76
C GLY A 12 15.73 -20.32 -20.91
N ALA A 13 15.53 -19.15 -21.52
CA ALA A 13 15.41 -17.90 -20.75
C ALA A 13 14.07 -17.93 -20.02
N ALA A 14 14.10 -18.14 -18.71
CA ALA A 14 12.92 -17.95 -17.86
C ALA A 14 12.60 -16.48 -17.80
N LEU A 15 11.61 -16.05 -18.57
CA LEU A 15 11.04 -14.70 -18.46
C LEU A 15 10.20 -14.66 -17.17
N PHE A 16 10.75 -14.09 -16.12
CA PHE A 16 9.96 -13.71 -14.96
C PHE A 16 9.13 -12.49 -15.36
N ALA A 17 7.86 -12.73 -15.76
CA ALA A 17 6.90 -11.67 -15.91
C ALA A 17 6.64 -11.10 -14.50
N ALA A 18 7.10 -9.86 -14.25
CA ALA A 18 6.68 -9.09 -13.10
C ALA A 18 5.17 -8.84 -13.29
N GLY A 19 4.33 -9.58 -12.57
CA GLY A 19 2.90 -9.30 -12.50
C GLY A 19 2.64 -7.93 -11.86
N PRO A 20 1.40 -7.38 -11.95
CA PRO A 20 1.06 -6.15 -11.26
C PRO A 20 1.46 -6.29 -9.79
N ALA A 21 2.04 -5.22 -9.23
CA ALA A 21 2.49 -5.19 -7.85
C ALA A 21 1.29 -5.42 -6.93
N VAL A 22 1.07 -6.66 -6.53
CA VAL A 22 0.11 -7.03 -5.50
C VAL A 22 0.81 -6.83 -4.16
N ALA A 23 0.18 -6.09 -3.24
CA ALA A 23 0.69 -5.93 -1.89
C ALA A 23 0.93 -7.31 -1.28
N GLN A 24 2.17 -7.62 -0.91
CA GLN A 24 2.53 -8.90 -0.33
C GLN A 24 1.89 -9.05 1.05
N PRO A 25 1.37 -10.25 1.42
CA PRO A 25 0.72 -10.46 2.71
C PRO A 25 1.55 -10.03 3.92
N ALA A 26 2.87 -10.24 3.87
CA ALA A 26 3.79 -9.81 4.94
C ALA A 26 3.82 -8.28 5.10
N MET A 27 3.82 -7.53 4.01
CA MET A 27 3.76 -6.06 4.05
C MET A 27 2.40 -5.56 4.53
N VAL A 28 1.32 -6.20 4.15
CA VAL A 28 -0.03 -5.88 4.62
C VAL A 28 -0.12 -6.07 6.14
N ALA A 29 0.36 -7.19 6.66
CA ALA A 29 0.38 -7.47 8.09
C ALA A 29 1.22 -6.45 8.87
N LYS A 30 2.39 -6.10 8.36
CA LYS A 30 3.25 -5.06 8.93
C LYS A 30 2.55 -3.70 8.92
N GLY A 31 1.87 -3.36 7.84
CA GLY A 31 1.10 -2.13 7.72
C GLY A 31 -0.06 -2.07 8.71
N GLN A 32 -0.72 -3.20 8.97
CA GLN A 32 -1.77 -3.29 9.98
C GLN A 32 -1.23 -3.01 11.38
N LEU A 33 -0.04 -3.53 11.70
CA LEU A 33 0.63 -3.23 12.96
C LEU A 33 1.02 -1.75 13.06
N ALA A 34 1.56 -1.17 12.00
CA ALA A 34 1.89 0.25 11.94
C ALA A 34 0.63 1.13 12.08
N PHE A 35 -0.47 0.74 11.49
CA PHE A 35 -1.77 1.41 11.64
C PHE A 35 -2.20 1.50 13.10
N GLY A 36 -2.06 0.41 13.85
CA GLY A 36 -2.32 0.39 15.29
C GLY A 36 -1.32 1.25 16.08
N ALA A 37 -0.03 1.12 15.78
CA ALA A 37 1.04 1.85 16.48
C ALA A 37 0.92 3.37 16.29
N GLN A 38 0.50 3.82 15.11
CA GLN A 38 0.30 5.24 14.80
C GLN A 38 -1.07 5.77 15.24
N LYS A 39 -1.88 4.95 15.88
CA LYS A 39 -3.21 5.32 16.41
C LYS A 39 -4.18 5.86 15.34
N CYS A 40 -4.11 5.30 14.15
CA CYS A 40 -4.96 5.72 13.03
C CYS A 40 -6.46 5.50 13.34
N SER A 41 -6.77 4.52 14.18
CA SER A 41 -8.14 4.22 14.61
C SER A 41 -8.78 5.30 15.48
N MET A 42 -8.03 6.25 16.00
CA MET A 42 -8.60 7.41 16.69
C MET A 42 -9.42 8.30 15.75
N CYS A 43 -9.07 8.30 14.46
CA CYS A 43 -9.71 9.12 13.45
C CYS A 43 -10.39 8.30 12.34
N HIS A 44 -10.02 7.04 12.19
CA HIS A 44 -10.50 6.18 11.12
C HIS A 44 -11.05 4.86 11.63
N ALA A 45 -11.97 4.28 10.86
CA ALA A 45 -12.47 2.92 11.10
C ALA A 45 -12.13 1.99 9.93
N VAL A 46 -11.86 0.73 10.26
CA VAL A 46 -11.72 -0.37 9.31
C VAL A 46 -12.61 -1.52 9.79
N ALA A 47 -13.49 -2.01 8.95
CA ALA A 47 -14.43 -3.07 9.26
C ALA A 47 -15.23 -2.81 10.56
N GLY A 48 -15.64 -1.57 10.75
CA GLY A 48 -16.41 -1.13 11.92
C GLY A 48 -15.61 -0.89 13.19
N LYS A 49 -14.30 -1.10 13.16
CA LYS A 49 -13.41 -0.88 14.32
C LYS A 49 -12.71 0.47 14.20
N GLY A 50 -12.83 1.30 15.22
CA GLY A 50 -12.25 2.63 15.26
C GLY A 50 -13.29 3.72 15.17
N ASN A 51 -12.90 4.90 14.68
CA ASN A 51 -13.79 6.06 14.58
C ASN A 51 -14.65 5.97 13.32
N ALA A 52 -15.96 5.73 13.50
CA ALA A 52 -16.91 5.56 12.41
C ALA A 52 -17.09 6.80 11.52
N LYS A 53 -16.64 7.97 11.94
CA LYS A 53 -16.68 9.19 11.14
C LYS A 53 -15.64 9.22 10.01
N GLY A 54 -14.64 8.33 10.05
CA GLY A 54 -13.58 8.27 9.05
C GLY A 54 -13.35 6.84 8.54
N PRO A 55 -14.34 6.17 7.94
CA PRO A 55 -14.16 4.80 7.45
C PRO A 55 -13.15 4.78 6.30
N LEU A 56 -12.25 3.80 6.33
CA LEU A 56 -11.26 3.54 5.28
C LEU A 56 -11.60 2.32 4.43
N ASP A 57 -12.75 1.70 4.69
CA ASP A 57 -13.23 0.58 3.89
C ASP A 57 -13.37 1.00 2.42
N GLY A 58 -12.78 0.23 1.52
CA GLY A 58 -12.78 0.54 0.10
C GLY A 58 -11.74 1.57 -0.35
N VAL A 59 -10.91 2.11 0.54
CA VAL A 59 -9.94 3.16 0.19
C VAL A 59 -8.91 2.68 -0.84
N GLY A 60 -8.56 1.40 -0.83
CA GLY A 60 -7.63 0.79 -1.79
C GLY A 60 -8.18 0.71 -3.21
N ALA A 61 -9.51 0.74 -3.38
CA ALA A 61 -10.14 0.85 -4.69
C ALA A 61 -10.31 2.30 -5.13
N LYS A 62 -10.40 3.22 -4.17
CA LYS A 62 -10.61 4.66 -4.43
C LYS A 62 -9.32 5.37 -4.85
N TYR A 63 -8.19 5.00 -4.26
CA TYR A 63 -6.89 5.63 -4.48
C TYR A 63 -5.83 4.62 -4.88
N LYS A 64 -4.92 5.01 -5.77
CA LYS A 64 -3.72 4.25 -6.11
C LYS A 64 -2.65 4.43 -5.04
N ALA A 65 -1.65 3.54 -5.03
CA ALA A 65 -0.56 3.56 -4.04
C ALA A 65 0.12 4.93 -3.90
N PRO A 66 0.49 5.66 -4.98
CA PRO A 66 1.10 6.98 -4.84
C PRO A 66 0.18 8.00 -4.15
N GLU A 67 -1.11 7.93 -4.39
CA GLU A 67 -2.10 8.82 -3.76
C GLU A 67 -2.28 8.49 -2.28
N LEU A 68 -2.35 7.21 -1.92
CA LEU A 68 -2.38 6.78 -0.52
C LEU A 68 -1.14 7.25 0.23
N ARG A 69 0.03 7.18 -0.40
CA ARG A 69 1.26 7.71 0.17
C ARG A 69 1.17 9.22 0.40
N GLN A 70 0.63 9.97 -0.57
CA GLN A 70 0.46 11.41 -0.45
C GLN A 70 -0.45 11.78 0.73
N TRP A 71 -1.51 11.03 0.99
CA TRP A 71 -2.34 11.25 2.17
C TRP A 71 -1.56 11.10 3.48
N LEU A 72 -0.56 10.23 3.52
CA LEU A 72 0.28 10.02 4.71
C LEU A 72 1.35 11.11 4.87
N VAL A 73 1.98 11.54 3.78
CA VAL A 73 3.15 12.44 3.86
C VAL A 73 2.81 13.92 3.60
N ALA A 74 1.68 14.19 2.98
CA ALA A 74 1.22 15.56 2.68
C ALA A 74 -0.30 15.67 2.85
N PRO A 75 -0.83 15.35 4.04
CA PRO A 75 -2.28 15.30 4.25
C PRO A 75 -2.96 16.66 4.07
N ALA A 76 -2.32 17.76 4.40
CA ALA A 76 -2.88 19.10 4.22
C ALA A 76 -3.09 19.44 2.74
N GLU A 77 -2.13 19.09 1.89
CA GLU A 77 -2.25 19.28 0.43
C GLU A 77 -3.35 18.40 -0.15
N MET A 78 -3.41 17.14 0.28
CA MET A 78 -4.44 16.21 -0.18
C MET A 78 -5.84 16.64 0.30
N ALA A 79 -5.96 17.11 1.52
CA ALA A 79 -7.23 17.63 2.03
C ALA A 79 -7.71 18.84 1.22
N ALA A 80 -6.81 19.76 0.87
CA ALA A 80 -7.15 20.89 0.03
C ALA A 80 -7.56 20.46 -1.38
N LYS A 81 -6.83 19.53 -1.97
CA LYS A 81 -7.10 18.99 -3.32
C LYS A 81 -8.47 18.31 -3.40
N HIS A 82 -8.88 17.63 -2.35
CA HIS A 82 -10.13 16.88 -2.30
C HIS A 82 -11.25 17.59 -1.53
N ASN A 83 -11.06 18.85 -1.16
CA ASN A 83 -12.01 19.64 -0.38
C ASN A 83 -12.45 18.93 0.93
N ALA A 84 -11.51 18.25 1.58
CA ALA A 84 -11.77 17.59 2.85
C ALA A 84 -11.70 18.61 3.99
N THR A 85 -12.79 18.73 4.73
CA THR A 85 -12.94 19.75 5.79
C THR A 85 -13.05 19.15 7.19
N ARG A 86 -12.88 17.84 7.32
CA ARG A 86 -12.99 17.16 8.60
C ARG A 86 -11.97 17.66 9.61
N LYS A 87 -12.40 17.84 10.86
CA LYS A 87 -11.56 18.25 11.98
C LYS A 87 -11.54 17.17 13.06
N PRO A 88 -10.41 17.00 13.77
CA PRO A 88 -9.11 17.67 13.51
C PRO A 88 -8.49 17.18 12.19
N ALA A 89 -7.61 18.00 11.61
CA ALA A 89 -6.91 17.65 10.37
C ALA A 89 -6.04 16.41 10.57
N MET A 90 -5.90 15.61 9.51
CA MET A 90 -5.05 14.43 9.54
C MET A 90 -3.60 14.81 9.84
N LYS A 91 -2.95 14.03 10.71
CA LYS A 91 -1.57 14.21 11.09
C LYS A 91 -0.62 13.90 9.93
N ASP A 92 0.49 14.63 9.85
CA ASP A 92 1.57 14.39 8.89
C ASP A 92 2.47 13.24 9.38
N PHE A 93 2.63 12.22 8.55
CA PHE A 93 3.46 11.05 8.84
C PHE A 93 4.75 11.01 8.01
N SER A 94 5.15 12.14 7.41
CA SER A 94 6.34 12.19 6.52
C SER A 94 7.65 11.80 7.22
N LYS A 95 7.70 11.85 8.54
CA LYS A 95 8.89 11.49 9.33
C LYS A 95 9.00 10.01 9.65
N LEU A 96 8.00 9.20 9.33
CA LEU A 96 8.09 7.76 9.51
C LEU A 96 9.17 7.16 8.61
N PRO A 97 9.84 6.06 9.05
CA PRO A 97 10.73 5.31 8.18
C PRO A 97 10.03 4.90 6.88
N ALA A 98 10.77 4.91 5.77
CA ALA A 98 10.21 4.57 4.45
C ALA A 98 9.52 3.20 4.44
N GLU A 99 10.08 2.22 5.17
CA GLU A 99 9.51 0.89 5.29
C GLU A 99 8.14 0.89 5.96
N ASP A 100 7.95 1.72 6.98
CA ASP A 100 6.66 1.86 7.66
C ASP A 100 5.63 2.53 6.75
N LEU A 101 6.03 3.56 6.01
CA LEU A 101 5.17 4.19 5.02
C LEU A 101 4.77 3.20 3.92
N ASP A 102 5.71 2.42 3.40
CA ASP A 102 5.44 1.42 2.37
C ASP A 102 4.47 0.35 2.88
N SER A 103 4.65 -0.10 4.12
CA SER A 103 3.76 -1.09 4.73
C SER A 103 2.36 -0.53 5.00
N LEU A 104 2.25 0.71 5.45
CA LEU A 104 0.96 1.39 5.61
C LEU A 104 0.23 1.50 4.26
N VAL A 105 0.92 1.91 3.21
CA VAL A 105 0.34 1.96 1.86
C VAL A 105 -0.15 0.58 1.41
N ALA A 106 0.65 -0.46 1.62
CA ALA A 106 0.25 -1.84 1.30
C ALA A 106 -1.02 -2.26 2.06
N TYR A 107 -1.08 -1.94 3.35
CA TYR A 107 -2.28 -2.22 4.16
C TYR A 107 -3.50 -1.46 3.63
N LEU A 108 -3.38 -0.16 3.36
CA LEU A 108 -4.47 0.65 2.84
C LEU A 108 -4.93 0.17 1.46
N GLN A 109 -4.01 -0.25 0.58
CA GLN A 109 -4.37 -0.87 -0.69
C GLN A 109 -5.18 -2.15 -0.52
N SER A 110 -4.89 -2.93 0.53
CA SER A 110 -5.62 -4.16 0.83
C SER A 110 -7.07 -3.92 1.24
N LEU A 111 -7.43 -2.68 1.57
CA LEU A 111 -8.79 -2.26 1.92
C LEU A 111 -9.60 -1.87 0.67
N GLY A 112 -9.38 -2.53 -0.45
CA GLY A 112 -10.02 -2.25 -1.72
C GLY A 112 -11.41 -2.85 -1.91
N LYS A 113 -11.89 -3.53 -0.89
CA LYS A 113 -13.21 -4.19 -0.95
C LYS A 113 -14.24 -3.50 -0.09
#